data_145427330e3e8c0027ed10c7b53c8d96
#
_entry.id   145427330e3e8c0027ed10c7b53c8d96
#
_cell.length_a   1.000
_cell.length_b   1.000
_cell.length_c   1.000
_cell.angle_alpha   90.00
_cell.angle_beta   90.00
_cell.angle_gamma   90.00
#
_symmetry.space_group_name_H-M   'P 1'
#
loop_
_entity.id
_entity.type
_entity.pdbx_description
1 polymer ?
#
loop_
_entity_poly.entity_id
_entity_poly.type
_entity_poly.pdbx_seq_one_letter_code
_entity_poly.pdbx_strand_id
1 'polypeptide(L)'
;QILNSFKIPKHILPQVKNSSDDFGQTHKSITGKAYSISSIIGDQQAAAVGQCCFKKGSVKSTYGTGAFVLMNTGKKKIYSKNRLLTTICYQLKGKPTYGLEGSIFIAGAGVQWLRDKVKLINKARETEKIVKSIKSNNGVYFVPAFTGLGAPYWDSKARGILTGLTRNTGSKEIIRAVIESSAYQSFDLFNAMKSDGLKPQIIKIDGGMIKNNWFCQFLTDVLNLKVYRSHVVETTALGAAFLAGLKIGVYKSLGDITKKWKYDKRFVPKIKNKKRIELIRGWSKAIKQTLIH
;
A
#
# COMPACT_ATOMS: atom_id res chain seq x y z
N GLN A 1 -10.28 -27.40 -11.32
CA GLN A 1 -8.94 -27.98 -11.14
C GLN A 1 -8.51 -27.91 -9.67
N ILE A 2 -8.36 -26.71 -9.04
CA ILE A 2 -7.92 -26.53 -7.64
C ILE A 2 -8.83 -27.32 -6.66
N LEU A 3 -10.14 -27.17 -6.78
CA LEU A 3 -11.10 -27.89 -5.92
C LEU A 3 -10.93 -29.40 -5.98
N ASN A 4 -10.72 -29.92 -7.21
CA ASN A 4 -10.50 -31.36 -7.39
C ASN A 4 -9.18 -31.80 -6.75
N SER A 5 -8.09 -31.01 -6.89
CA SER A 5 -6.79 -31.30 -6.27
C SER A 5 -6.87 -31.33 -4.75
N PHE A 6 -7.66 -30.47 -4.15
CA PHE A 6 -7.87 -30.41 -2.70
C PHE A 6 -9.06 -31.25 -2.22
N LYS A 7 -9.75 -31.97 -3.12
CA LYS A 7 -10.95 -32.77 -2.84
C LYS A 7 -12.05 -31.96 -2.13
N ILE A 8 -12.20 -30.68 -2.50
CA ILE A 8 -13.21 -29.78 -1.93
C ILE A 8 -14.49 -29.89 -2.74
N PRO A 9 -15.63 -30.32 -2.16
CA PRO A 9 -16.92 -30.39 -2.84
C PRO A 9 -17.40 -28.99 -3.25
N LYS A 10 -17.76 -28.80 -4.53
CA LYS A 10 -18.16 -27.48 -5.05
C LYS A 10 -19.39 -26.90 -4.33
N HIS A 11 -20.30 -27.74 -3.85
CA HIS A 11 -21.55 -27.32 -3.21
C HIS A 11 -21.36 -26.63 -1.84
N ILE A 12 -20.19 -26.83 -1.17
CA ILE A 12 -19.90 -26.15 0.11
C ILE A 12 -19.40 -24.71 -0.09
N LEU A 13 -19.06 -24.31 -1.32
CA LEU A 13 -18.58 -22.97 -1.60
C LEU A 13 -19.74 -21.97 -1.67
N PRO A 14 -19.57 -20.78 -1.13
CA PRO A 14 -20.57 -19.73 -1.24
C PRO A 14 -20.75 -19.28 -2.70
N GLN A 15 -21.92 -18.73 -2.99
CA GLN A 15 -22.19 -18.12 -4.28
C GLN A 15 -21.32 -16.88 -4.47
N VAL A 16 -20.60 -16.81 -5.59
CA VAL A 16 -19.85 -15.61 -5.98
C VAL A 16 -20.82 -14.56 -6.53
N LYS A 17 -20.82 -13.37 -5.92
CA LYS A 17 -21.68 -12.24 -6.31
C LYS A 17 -20.84 -11.02 -6.71
N ASN A 18 -21.52 -9.94 -7.17
CA ASN A 18 -20.85 -8.65 -7.38
C ASN A 18 -20.42 -8.07 -6.01
N SER A 19 -19.43 -7.16 -6.03
CA SER A 19 -18.98 -6.48 -4.79
C SER A 19 -20.06 -5.56 -4.20
N SER A 20 -21.02 -5.12 -5.01
CA SER A 20 -22.22 -4.35 -4.65
C SER A 20 -23.41 -5.18 -5.10
N ASP A 21 -24.01 -5.93 -4.18
CA ASP A 21 -25.08 -6.89 -4.43
C ASP A 21 -25.96 -7.09 -3.21
N ASP A 22 -26.96 -7.96 -3.31
CA ASP A 22 -27.76 -8.41 -2.17
C ASP A 22 -27.11 -9.63 -1.53
N PHE A 23 -26.70 -9.51 -0.27
CA PHE A 23 -26.12 -10.59 0.53
C PHE A 23 -27.05 -11.02 1.67
N GLY A 24 -28.32 -10.61 1.64
CA GLY A 24 -29.30 -10.91 2.67
C GLY A 24 -29.40 -9.82 3.73
N GLN A 25 -29.84 -10.19 4.92
CA GLN A 25 -30.10 -9.26 6.03
C GLN A 25 -29.48 -9.76 7.33
N THR A 26 -29.22 -8.83 8.22
CA THR A 26 -28.84 -9.16 9.60
C THR A 26 -30.01 -9.76 10.36
N HIS A 27 -29.74 -10.64 11.31
CA HIS A 27 -30.79 -11.20 12.16
C HIS A 27 -31.24 -10.18 13.22
N LYS A 28 -32.55 -10.02 13.38
CA LYS A 28 -33.15 -9.02 14.29
C LYS A 28 -32.70 -9.18 15.75
N SER A 29 -32.48 -10.41 16.20
CA SER A 29 -32.04 -10.67 17.58
C SER A 29 -30.64 -10.11 17.90
N ILE A 30 -29.81 -9.88 16.88
CA ILE A 30 -28.43 -9.38 17.04
C ILE A 30 -28.39 -7.86 16.95
N THR A 31 -29.16 -7.29 16.03
CA THR A 31 -29.06 -5.87 15.63
C THR A 31 -30.30 -5.05 15.99
N GLY A 32 -31.30 -5.64 16.67
CA GLY A 32 -32.57 -5.02 17.03
C GLY A 32 -33.57 -4.94 15.86
N LYS A 33 -33.10 -4.77 14.63
CA LYS A 33 -33.91 -4.82 13.40
C LYS A 33 -33.08 -5.40 12.26
N ALA A 34 -33.76 -5.86 11.19
CA ALA A 34 -33.09 -6.38 10.01
C ALA A 34 -32.49 -5.24 9.19
N TYR A 35 -31.18 -5.32 8.93
CA TYR A 35 -30.47 -4.42 8.01
C TYR A 35 -30.00 -5.19 6.78
N SER A 36 -30.16 -4.61 5.59
CA SER A 36 -29.65 -5.22 4.34
C SER A 36 -28.13 -5.19 4.32
N ILE A 37 -27.53 -6.35 3.97
CA ILE A 37 -26.10 -6.49 3.69
C ILE A 37 -25.92 -6.28 2.19
N SER A 38 -25.46 -5.11 1.77
CA SER A 38 -25.50 -4.66 0.38
C SER A 38 -24.11 -4.58 -0.30
N SER A 39 -23.06 -4.99 0.43
CA SER A 39 -21.69 -5.03 -0.09
C SER A 39 -20.86 -6.05 0.68
N ILE A 40 -20.05 -6.83 -0.05
CA ILE A 40 -18.95 -7.63 0.49
C ILE A 40 -17.75 -7.44 -0.43
N ILE A 41 -16.60 -7.10 0.16
CA ILE A 41 -15.38 -6.82 -0.58
C ILE A 41 -14.15 -7.04 0.32
N GLY A 42 -13.05 -7.55 -0.23
CA GLY A 42 -11.78 -7.69 0.49
C GLY A 42 -11.22 -6.32 0.94
N ASP A 43 -10.46 -6.31 2.02
CA ASP A 43 -9.98 -5.09 2.69
C ASP A 43 -9.16 -4.17 1.78
N GLN A 44 -8.20 -4.72 1.03
CA GLN A 44 -7.35 -3.95 0.12
C GLN A 44 -8.14 -3.37 -1.06
N GLN A 45 -9.09 -4.14 -1.57
CA GLN A 45 -10.00 -3.75 -2.64
C GLN A 45 -10.99 -2.69 -2.14
N ALA A 46 -11.52 -2.85 -0.93
CA ALA A 46 -12.37 -1.86 -0.29
C ALA A 46 -11.64 -0.53 -0.10
N ALA A 47 -10.39 -0.55 0.38
CA ALA A 47 -9.58 0.65 0.50
C ALA A 47 -9.36 1.34 -0.87
N ALA A 48 -9.17 0.59 -1.95
CA ALA A 48 -9.07 1.16 -3.29
C ALA A 48 -10.38 1.82 -3.74
N VAL A 49 -11.54 1.25 -3.40
CA VAL A 49 -12.86 1.87 -3.62
C VAL A 49 -13.02 3.12 -2.77
N GLY A 50 -12.70 3.08 -1.47
CA GLY A 50 -12.77 4.21 -0.55
C GLY A 50 -11.86 5.36 -0.96
N GLN A 51 -10.72 5.05 -1.55
CA GLN A 51 -9.82 6.00 -2.20
C GLN A 51 -10.30 6.43 -3.61
N CYS A 52 -11.45 5.94 -4.08
CA CYS A 52 -11.95 6.21 -5.45
C CYS A 52 -10.89 5.95 -6.52
N CYS A 53 -10.17 4.84 -6.44
CA CYS A 53 -9.21 4.41 -7.46
C CYS A 53 -9.91 3.71 -8.63
N PHE A 54 -10.89 4.38 -9.25
CA PHE A 54 -11.73 3.80 -10.31
C PHE A 54 -11.12 3.92 -11.71
N LYS A 55 -10.22 4.87 -11.92
CA LYS A 55 -9.56 5.07 -13.22
C LYS A 55 -8.34 4.15 -13.35
N LYS A 56 -8.12 3.60 -14.55
CA LYS A 56 -6.90 2.86 -14.89
C LYS A 56 -5.66 3.70 -14.56
N GLY A 57 -4.68 3.10 -13.90
CA GLY A 57 -3.45 3.77 -13.46
C GLY A 57 -3.58 4.51 -12.11
N SER A 58 -4.78 4.55 -11.51
CA SER A 58 -4.95 5.03 -10.13
C SER A 58 -4.38 4.00 -9.17
N VAL A 59 -3.66 4.46 -8.16
CA VAL A 59 -3.02 3.62 -7.16
C VAL A 59 -3.49 3.99 -5.77
N LYS A 60 -3.84 2.99 -4.99
CA LYS A 60 -4.03 3.04 -3.56
C LYS A 60 -2.79 2.43 -2.89
N SER A 61 -2.26 3.08 -1.87
CA SER A 61 -1.17 2.54 -1.07
C SER A 61 -1.41 2.79 0.41
N THR A 62 -1.62 1.72 1.18
CA THR A 62 -1.84 1.78 2.62
C THR A 62 -0.54 1.48 3.36
N TYR A 63 -0.09 2.39 4.22
CA TYR A 63 1.13 2.26 5.02
C TYR A 63 0.77 2.02 6.49
N GLY A 64 0.59 0.74 6.84
CA GLY A 64 0.39 0.23 8.20
C GLY A 64 1.65 -0.43 8.74
N THR A 65 1.53 -1.58 9.41
CA THR A 65 2.65 -2.43 9.85
C THR A 65 3.52 -2.84 8.66
N GLY A 66 2.90 -3.36 7.60
CA GLY A 66 3.45 -3.44 6.25
C GLY A 66 2.85 -2.35 5.36
N ALA A 67 3.09 -2.45 4.05
CA ALA A 67 2.38 -1.63 3.08
C ALA A 67 1.81 -2.47 1.94
N PHE A 68 0.63 -2.07 1.47
CA PHE A 68 -0.12 -2.78 0.43
C PHE A 68 -0.47 -1.80 -0.69
N VAL A 69 0.07 -2.05 -1.86
CA VAL A 69 -0.09 -1.22 -3.05
C VAL A 69 -1.01 -1.94 -4.02
N LEU A 70 -2.09 -1.30 -4.43
CA LEU A 70 -3.02 -1.81 -5.43
C LEU A 70 -3.22 -0.78 -6.53
N MET A 71 -2.89 -1.15 -7.77
CA MET A 71 -3.10 -0.32 -8.96
C MET A 71 -4.24 -0.87 -9.80
N ASN A 72 -5.21 -0.04 -10.13
CA ASN A 72 -6.30 -0.35 -11.05
C ASN A 72 -5.78 -0.48 -12.49
N THR A 73 -5.96 -1.66 -13.10
CA THR A 73 -5.59 -1.96 -14.50
C THR A 73 -6.77 -1.86 -15.47
N GLY A 74 -7.97 -1.55 -14.95
CA GLY A 74 -9.21 -1.44 -15.74
C GLY A 74 -9.78 -2.81 -16.09
N LYS A 75 -10.32 -2.92 -17.30
CA LYS A 75 -10.94 -4.16 -17.79
C LYS A 75 -9.93 -5.23 -18.22
N LYS A 76 -8.66 -4.88 -18.36
CA LYS A 76 -7.63 -5.78 -18.85
C LYS A 76 -6.98 -6.51 -17.67
N LYS A 77 -7.10 -7.84 -17.67
CA LYS A 77 -6.36 -8.73 -16.77
C LYS A 77 -4.89 -8.75 -17.23
N ILE A 78 -3.99 -8.31 -16.37
CA ILE A 78 -2.55 -8.26 -16.63
C ILE A 78 -1.87 -9.28 -15.72
N TYR A 79 -1.22 -10.25 -16.31
CA TYR A 79 -0.32 -11.15 -15.58
C TYR A 79 1.04 -10.50 -15.48
N SER A 80 1.47 -10.24 -14.24
CA SER A 80 2.77 -9.64 -13.98
C SER A 80 3.90 -10.59 -14.37
N LYS A 81 4.89 -10.06 -15.09
CA LYS A 81 6.19 -10.73 -15.32
C LYS A 81 7.21 -10.35 -14.24
N ASN A 82 6.86 -9.43 -13.36
CA ASN A 82 7.70 -8.87 -12.31
C ASN A 82 7.22 -9.27 -10.90
N ARG A 83 6.63 -10.47 -10.78
CA ARG A 83 6.24 -11.08 -9.50
C ARG A 83 5.22 -10.27 -8.67
N LEU A 84 4.35 -9.51 -9.33
CA LEU A 84 3.21 -8.87 -8.69
C LEU A 84 1.96 -9.75 -8.82
N LEU A 85 0.99 -9.56 -7.93
CA LEU A 85 -0.23 -10.36 -7.91
C LEU A 85 -1.31 -9.71 -8.77
N THR A 86 -1.92 -10.50 -9.67
CA THR A 86 -3.11 -10.07 -10.40
C THR A 86 -4.33 -10.33 -9.55
N THR A 87 -5.17 -9.33 -9.34
CA THR A 87 -6.38 -9.43 -8.51
C THR A 87 -7.58 -8.80 -9.21
N ILE A 88 -8.78 -9.04 -8.65
CA ILE A 88 -10.00 -8.32 -8.99
C ILE A 88 -10.19 -7.21 -7.97
N CYS A 89 -10.15 -5.94 -8.39
CA CYS A 89 -10.41 -4.81 -7.52
C CYS A 89 -11.86 -4.78 -7.03
N TYR A 90 -12.80 -4.99 -7.93
CA TYR A 90 -14.24 -5.12 -7.65
C TYR A 90 -14.95 -5.65 -8.90
N GLN A 91 -16.14 -6.19 -8.70
CA GLN A 91 -17.04 -6.59 -9.78
C GLN A 91 -18.37 -5.87 -9.62
N LEU A 92 -18.84 -5.23 -10.67
CA LEU A 92 -20.14 -4.54 -10.72
C LEU A 92 -20.90 -4.98 -11.99
N LYS A 93 -22.18 -5.36 -11.81
CA LYS A 93 -23.06 -5.79 -12.92
C LYS A 93 -22.40 -6.87 -13.80
N GLY A 94 -21.76 -7.86 -13.15
CA GLY A 94 -21.05 -8.96 -13.81
C GLY A 94 -19.75 -8.59 -14.51
N LYS A 95 -19.29 -7.33 -14.42
CA LYS A 95 -18.08 -6.83 -15.11
C LYS A 95 -16.96 -6.61 -14.09
N PRO A 96 -15.88 -7.42 -14.11
CA PRO A 96 -14.75 -7.25 -13.22
C PRO A 96 -13.87 -6.06 -13.63
N THR A 97 -13.34 -5.37 -12.63
CA THR A 97 -12.23 -4.42 -12.77
C THR A 97 -11.01 -5.05 -12.12
N TYR A 98 -9.92 -5.15 -12.87
CA TYR A 98 -8.71 -5.81 -12.43
C TYR A 98 -7.69 -4.84 -11.83
N GLY A 99 -6.74 -5.39 -11.10
CA GLY A 99 -5.61 -4.66 -10.54
C GLY A 99 -4.35 -5.50 -10.46
N LEU A 100 -3.23 -4.82 -10.28
CA LEU A 100 -1.97 -5.41 -9.82
C LEU A 100 -1.71 -4.98 -8.38
N GLU A 101 -1.33 -5.95 -7.57
CA GLU A 101 -1.06 -5.80 -6.15
C GLU A 101 0.37 -6.19 -5.81
N GLY A 102 0.98 -5.43 -4.90
CA GLY A 102 2.27 -5.75 -4.32
C GLY A 102 2.28 -5.42 -2.83
N SER A 103 2.95 -6.27 -2.05
CA SER A 103 3.04 -6.18 -0.59
C SER A 103 4.47 -5.90 -0.15
N ILE A 104 4.62 -4.97 0.78
CA ILE A 104 5.83 -4.67 1.53
C ILE A 104 5.60 -5.19 2.94
N PHE A 105 6.40 -6.16 3.40
CA PHE A 105 6.15 -6.80 4.69
C PHE A 105 6.42 -5.87 5.87
N ILE A 106 7.45 -5.06 5.77
CA ILE A 106 7.91 -4.18 6.85
C ILE A 106 7.88 -2.72 6.39
N ALA A 107 6.91 -1.97 6.92
CA ALA A 107 6.82 -0.51 6.79
C ALA A 107 6.80 0.12 8.18
N GLY A 108 5.64 0.35 8.78
CA GLY A 108 5.51 0.84 10.15
C GLY A 108 6.11 -0.09 11.20
N ALA A 109 6.23 -1.40 10.90
CA ALA A 109 6.94 -2.35 11.75
C ALA A 109 8.42 -1.96 11.98
N GLY A 110 9.07 -1.31 11.00
CA GLY A 110 10.41 -0.75 11.19
C GLY A 110 10.45 0.33 12.28
N VAL A 111 9.42 1.18 12.34
CA VAL A 111 9.28 2.20 13.40
C VAL A 111 8.99 1.55 14.75
N GLN A 112 8.15 0.51 14.78
CA GLN A 112 7.90 -0.26 16.01
C GLN A 112 9.18 -0.93 16.51
N TRP A 113 9.99 -1.49 15.62
CA TRP A 113 11.28 -2.07 15.93
C TRP A 113 12.24 -1.04 16.55
N LEU A 114 12.34 0.18 16.00
CA LEU A 114 13.13 1.27 16.59
C LEU A 114 12.67 1.62 18.01
N ARG A 115 11.35 1.57 18.27
CA ARG A 115 10.77 1.88 19.57
C ARG A 115 10.91 0.73 20.56
N ASP A 116 10.51 -0.48 20.15
CA ASP A 116 10.25 -1.59 21.08
C ASP A 116 11.49 -2.46 21.31
N LYS A 117 12.36 -2.58 20.31
CA LYS A 117 13.54 -3.47 20.36
C LYS A 117 14.85 -2.69 20.51
N VAL A 118 15.10 -1.74 19.62
CA VAL A 118 16.36 -0.96 19.64
C VAL A 118 16.33 0.19 20.64
N LYS A 119 15.13 0.66 21.02
CA LYS A 119 14.93 1.74 22.01
C LYS A 119 15.55 3.08 21.59
N LEU A 120 15.63 3.36 20.28
CA LEU A 120 16.13 4.63 19.76
C LEU A 120 15.10 5.76 19.77
N ILE A 121 13.82 5.43 19.95
CA ILE A 121 12.70 6.38 20.09
C ILE A 121 11.72 5.86 21.15
N ASN A 122 10.99 6.77 21.78
CA ASN A 122 9.92 6.41 22.72
C ASN A 122 8.54 6.36 22.06
N LYS A 123 8.31 7.22 21.08
CA LYS A 123 7.02 7.34 20.37
C LYS A 123 7.25 7.50 18.86
N ALA A 124 6.43 6.83 18.05
CA ALA A 124 6.54 6.88 16.59
C ALA A 124 6.51 8.31 16.02
N ARG A 125 5.75 9.23 16.64
CA ARG A 125 5.67 10.65 16.23
C ARG A 125 7.01 11.41 16.33
N GLU A 126 7.95 10.95 17.13
CA GLU A 126 9.28 11.58 17.26
C GLU A 126 10.09 11.48 15.99
N THR A 127 9.85 10.44 15.20
CA THR A 127 10.59 10.19 13.95
C THR A 127 10.55 11.39 13.01
N GLU A 128 9.42 12.08 12.88
CA GLU A 128 9.30 13.24 11.98
C GLU A 128 10.24 14.39 12.40
N LYS A 129 10.32 14.70 13.70
CA LYS A 129 11.22 15.72 14.23
C LYS A 129 12.69 15.33 14.02
N ILE A 130 13.02 14.06 14.29
CA ILE A 130 14.38 13.54 14.16
C ILE A 130 14.86 13.59 12.71
N VAL A 131 14.07 13.07 11.75
CA VAL A 131 14.49 13.06 10.34
C VAL A 131 14.61 14.48 9.74
N LYS A 132 13.84 15.44 10.26
CA LYS A 132 13.94 16.86 9.88
C LYS A 132 15.18 17.56 10.44
N SER A 133 15.76 17.04 11.53
CA SER A 133 16.92 17.65 12.19
C SER A 133 18.25 17.39 11.47
N ILE A 134 18.27 16.49 10.49
CA ILE A 134 19.46 16.16 9.69
C ILE A 134 19.20 16.32 8.20
N LYS A 135 20.20 16.76 7.45
CA LYS A 135 20.07 17.03 6.01
C LYS A 135 20.03 15.76 5.15
N SER A 136 20.72 14.70 5.58
CA SER A 136 20.82 13.44 4.84
C SER A 136 20.91 12.26 5.82
N ASN A 137 20.80 11.03 5.29
CA ASN A 137 21.11 9.80 5.99
C ASN A 137 22.61 9.46 5.96
N ASN A 138 23.43 10.34 5.39
CA ASN A 138 24.89 10.19 5.24
C ASN A 138 25.32 8.86 4.61
N GLY A 139 24.51 8.34 3.65
CA GLY A 139 24.79 7.09 2.94
C GLY A 139 24.37 5.82 3.70
N VAL A 140 23.67 5.95 4.82
CA VAL A 140 23.14 4.82 5.59
C VAL A 140 21.84 4.32 4.96
N TYR A 141 21.76 3.03 4.68
CA TYR A 141 20.56 2.38 4.16
C TYR A 141 20.15 1.22 5.06
N PHE A 142 18.88 1.06 5.25
CA PHE A 142 18.29 -0.03 6.02
C PHE A 142 17.34 -0.86 5.14
N VAL A 143 17.62 -2.16 4.99
CA VAL A 143 16.72 -3.09 4.33
C VAL A 143 15.99 -3.90 5.40
N PRO A 144 14.68 -3.71 5.60
CA PRO A 144 13.94 -4.29 6.71
C PRO A 144 13.45 -5.70 6.41
N ALA A 145 14.32 -6.62 6.00
CA ALA A 145 13.96 -8.00 5.68
C ALA A 145 13.82 -8.87 6.95
N PHE A 146 13.05 -8.45 7.95
CA PHE A 146 12.89 -9.17 9.22
C PHE A 146 12.27 -10.55 9.06
N THR A 147 11.40 -10.72 8.09
CA THR A 147 10.71 -11.97 7.73
C THR A 147 10.91 -12.31 6.26
N GLY A 148 12.04 -11.90 5.70
CA GLY A 148 12.29 -11.93 4.26
C GLY A 148 11.83 -10.66 3.55
N LEU A 149 11.98 -10.64 2.24
CA LEU A 149 11.52 -9.58 1.35
C LEU A 149 10.23 -9.99 0.62
N GLY A 150 9.26 -9.11 0.59
CA GLY A 150 8.03 -9.25 -0.20
C GLY A 150 8.24 -8.95 -1.68
N ALA A 151 7.17 -8.55 -2.36
CA ALA A 151 7.24 -8.18 -3.77
C ALA A 151 8.20 -7.00 -4.02
N PRO A 152 8.95 -6.99 -5.13
CA PRO A 152 8.98 -7.98 -6.20
C PRO A 152 9.98 -9.14 -5.97
N TYR A 153 10.68 -9.17 -4.85
CA TYR A 153 11.79 -10.09 -4.58
C TYR A 153 11.33 -11.49 -4.20
N TRP A 154 10.34 -11.58 -3.30
CA TRP A 154 9.81 -12.83 -2.75
C TRP A 154 10.90 -13.75 -2.21
N ASP A 155 11.77 -13.21 -1.38
CA ASP A 155 12.89 -13.91 -0.78
C ASP A 155 12.68 -14.10 0.72
N SER A 156 12.31 -15.30 1.13
CA SER A 156 12.07 -15.66 2.53
C SER A 156 13.35 -15.85 3.34
N LYS A 157 14.50 -16.04 2.66
CA LYS A 157 15.81 -16.22 3.31
C LYS A 157 16.50 -14.89 3.62
N ALA A 158 16.18 -13.83 2.88
CA ALA A 158 16.73 -12.50 3.13
C ALA A 158 16.53 -12.08 4.59
N ARG A 159 17.54 -11.42 5.15
CA ARG A 159 17.48 -10.84 6.50
C ARG A 159 17.82 -9.37 6.46
N GLY A 160 17.29 -8.62 7.45
CA GLY A 160 17.49 -7.19 7.52
C GLY A 160 18.98 -6.83 7.66
N ILE A 161 19.40 -5.81 6.91
CA ILE A 161 20.75 -5.26 6.99
C ILE A 161 20.73 -3.74 7.18
N LEU A 162 21.74 -3.23 7.85
CA LEU A 162 22.08 -1.82 7.93
C LEU A 162 23.45 -1.65 7.28
N THR A 163 23.54 -0.81 6.24
CA THR A 163 24.78 -0.64 5.46
C THR A 163 25.14 0.83 5.33
N GLY A 164 26.39 1.14 4.97
CA GLY A 164 26.89 2.50 4.81
C GLY A 164 27.28 3.19 6.12
N LEU A 165 27.54 2.44 7.20
CA LEU A 165 27.96 2.97 8.49
C LEU A 165 29.38 3.55 8.43
N THR A 166 29.56 4.67 9.11
CA THR A 166 30.85 5.33 9.33
C THR A 166 30.98 5.71 10.82
N ARG A 167 32.15 6.20 11.23
CA ARG A 167 32.36 6.70 12.61
C ARG A 167 31.40 7.84 13.00
N ASN A 168 30.88 8.57 12.00
CA ASN A 168 29.95 9.69 12.20
C ASN A 168 28.48 9.28 12.15
N THR A 169 28.18 7.98 11.98
CA THR A 169 26.80 7.49 11.97
C THR A 169 26.24 7.44 13.38
N GLY A 170 25.18 8.17 13.62
CA GLY A 170 24.47 8.20 14.89
C GLY A 170 23.04 7.64 14.77
N SER A 171 22.30 7.71 15.87
CA SER A 171 20.92 7.26 15.95
C SER A 171 20.00 7.95 14.93
N LYS A 172 20.25 9.22 14.64
CA LYS A 172 19.42 10.01 13.70
C LYS A 172 19.50 9.47 12.28
N GLU A 173 20.69 9.11 11.80
CA GLU A 173 20.91 8.50 10.49
C GLU A 173 20.22 7.13 10.40
N ILE A 174 20.32 6.32 11.45
CA ILE A 174 19.67 5.00 11.52
C ILE A 174 18.14 5.16 11.49
N ILE A 175 17.57 6.05 12.32
CA ILE A 175 16.12 6.33 12.34
C ILE A 175 15.65 6.80 10.96
N ARG A 176 16.41 7.67 10.32
CA ARG A 176 16.08 8.18 9.00
C ARG A 176 16.12 7.08 7.94
N ALA A 177 17.14 6.22 7.94
CA ALA A 177 17.24 5.09 7.02
C ALA A 177 16.05 4.13 7.16
N VAL A 178 15.57 3.90 8.39
CA VAL A 178 14.36 3.08 8.64
C VAL A 178 13.11 3.73 8.05
N ILE A 179 12.92 5.05 8.21
CA ILE A 179 11.76 5.74 7.62
C ILE A 179 11.86 5.75 6.08
N GLU A 180 13.04 6.00 5.52
CA GLU A 180 13.29 6.02 4.08
C GLU A 180 13.04 4.65 3.42
N SER A 181 13.33 3.55 4.12
CA SER A 181 13.24 2.18 3.58
C SER A 181 11.86 1.85 3.00
N SER A 182 10.78 2.34 3.63
CA SER A 182 9.42 2.12 3.14
C SER A 182 9.15 2.82 1.80
N ALA A 183 9.75 3.99 1.58
CA ALA A 183 9.64 4.71 0.31
C ALA A 183 10.47 4.02 -0.79
N TYR A 184 11.64 3.49 -0.46
CA TYR A 184 12.47 2.75 -1.41
C TYR A 184 11.83 1.42 -1.81
N GLN A 185 11.28 0.65 -0.86
CA GLN A 185 10.53 -0.57 -1.20
C GLN A 185 9.32 -0.27 -2.09
N SER A 186 8.63 0.87 -1.84
CA SER A 186 7.56 1.33 -2.72
C SER A 186 8.08 1.63 -4.12
N PHE A 187 9.26 2.24 -4.25
CA PHE A 187 9.89 2.48 -5.54
C PHE A 187 10.12 1.18 -6.32
N ASP A 188 10.56 0.11 -5.66
CA ASP A 188 10.77 -1.19 -6.30
C ASP A 188 9.44 -1.77 -6.83
N LEU A 189 8.36 -1.70 -6.04
CA LEU A 189 7.03 -2.10 -6.50
C LEU A 189 6.55 -1.29 -7.70
N PHE A 190 6.69 0.03 -7.66
CA PHE A 190 6.27 0.90 -8.76
C PHE A 190 7.10 0.66 -10.03
N ASN A 191 8.38 0.33 -9.89
CA ASN A 191 9.21 -0.07 -11.02
C ASN A 191 8.76 -1.40 -11.62
N ALA A 192 8.44 -2.40 -10.78
CA ALA A 192 7.86 -3.65 -11.24
C ALA A 192 6.56 -3.41 -12.03
N MET A 193 5.66 -2.55 -11.52
CA MET A 193 4.44 -2.17 -12.22
C MET A 193 4.71 -1.48 -13.56
N LYS A 194 5.71 -0.60 -13.63
CA LYS A 194 6.12 0.07 -14.88
C LYS A 194 6.71 -0.93 -15.88
N SER A 195 7.50 -1.89 -15.42
CA SER A 195 8.06 -2.96 -16.26
C SER A 195 6.98 -3.88 -16.82
N ASP A 196 5.84 -4.02 -16.15
CA ASP A 196 4.64 -4.69 -16.66
C ASP A 196 3.81 -3.81 -17.63
N GLY A 197 4.35 -2.66 -18.06
CA GLY A 197 3.70 -1.74 -19.00
C GLY A 197 2.64 -0.84 -18.39
N LEU A 198 2.58 -0.72 -17.07
CA LEU A 198 1.65 0.14 -16.38
C LEU A 198 2.26 1.52 -16.11
N LYS A 199 1.41 2.56 -16.16
CA LYS A 199 1.80 3.94 -15.86
C LYS A 199 1.01 4.44 -14.66
N PRO A 200 1.56 4.40 -13.43
CA PRO A 200 0.94 5.02 -12.27
C PRO A 200 0.74 6.52 -12.53
N GLN A 201 -0.47 7.03 -12.30
CA GLN A 201 -0.80 8.45 -12.56
C GLN A 201 -0.97 9.23 -11.26
N ILE A 202 -1.75 8.67 -10.35
CA ILE A 202 -2.11 9.28 -9.07
C ILE A 202 -1.94 8.23 -7.99
N ILE A 203 -1.24 8.60 -6.95
CA ILE A 203 -1.08 7.76 -5.77
C ILE A 203 -1.88 8.38 -4.63
N LYS A 204 -2.77 7.59 -4.06
CA LYS A 204 -3.57 7.94 -2.90
C LYS A 204 -3.12 7.08 -1.73
N ILE A 205 -2.75 7.74 -0.63
CA ILE A 205 -2.15 7.07 0.53
C ILE A 205 -3.04 7.17 1.76
N ASP A 206 -2.97 6.12 2.58
CA ASP A 206 -3.60 6.03 3.90
C ASP A 206 -2.76 5.17 4.86
N GLY A 207 -3.26 4.94 6.08
CA GLY A 207 -2.59 4.17 7.13
C GLY A 207 -1.82 5.03 8.13
N GLY A 208 -1.22 4.37 9.13
CA GLY A 208 -0.63 5.06 10.28
C GLY A 208 0.63 5.88 9.97
N MET A 209 1.48 5.40 9.05
CA MET A 209 2.75 6.08 8.71
C MET A 209 2.57 7.41 8.01
N ILE A 210 1.44 7.62 7.29
CA ILE A 210 1.22 8.85 6.53
C ILE A 210 0.98 10.09 7.40
N LYS A 211 0.82 9.91 8.71
CA LYS A 211 0.81 11.02 9.68
C LYS A 211 2.14 11.78 9.68
N ASN A 212 3.24 11.10 9.32
CA ASN A 212 4.55 11.72 9.15
C ASN A 212 4.63 12.43 7.79
N ASN A 213 4.55 13.77 7.79
CA ASN A 213 4.60 14.57 6.54
C ASN A 213 5.94 14.46 5.82
N TRP A 214 7.04 14.28 6.57
CA TRP A 214 8.35 14.10 5.98
C TRP A 214 8.42 12.81 5.16
N PHE A 215 7.89 11.70 5.72
CA PHE A 215 7.76 10.43 4.99
C PHE A 215 6.95 10.59 3.70
N CYS A 216 5.78 11.25 3.78
CA CYS A 216 4.93 11.47 2.60
C CYS A 216 5.65 12.28 1.51
N GLN A 217 6.43 13.30 1.90
CA GLN A 217 7.23 14.08 0.96
C GLN A 217 8.37 13.24 0.37
N PHE A 218 9.08 12.49 1.21
CA PHE A 218 10.17 11.63 0.75
C PHE A 218 9.70 10.53 -0.20
N LEU A 219 8.56 9.89 0.11
CA LEU A 219 7.89 8.95 -0.79
C LEU A 219 7.59 9.58 -2.15
N THR A 220 7.03 10.79 -2.14
CA THR A 220 6.72 11.58 -3.33
C THR A 220 7.97 11.84 -4.16
N ASP A 221 9.05 12.24 -3.50
CA ASP A 221 10.35 12.58 -4.12
C ASP A 221 11.00 11.34 -4.75
N VAL A 222 11.03 10.21 -4.04
CA VAL A 222 11.62 8.94 -4.53
C VAL A 222 10.84 8.39 -5.70
N LEU A 223 9.50 8.37 -5.62
CA LEU A 223 8.63 7.88 -6.70
C LEU A 223 8.57 8.83 -7.89
N ASN A 224 8.90 10.11 -7.70
CA ASN A 224 8.73 11.19 -8.67
C ASN A 224 7.29 11.25 -9.22
N LEU A 225 6.30 11.10 -8.34
CA LEU A 225 4.87 11.09 -8.65
C LEU A 225 4.11 11.94 -7.62
N LYS A 226 2.99 12.54 -8.03
CA LYS A 226 2.10 13.25 -7.11
C LYS A 226 1.43 12.27 -6.16
N VAL A 227 1.47 12.57 -4.86
CA VAL A 227 0.86 11.75 -3.79
C VAL A 227 -0.22 12.57 -3.09
N TYR A 228 -1.36 11.93 -2.86
CA TYR A 228 -2.50 12.52 -2.17
C TYR A 228 -2.80 11.74 -0.90
N ARG A 229 -2.78 12.41 0.23
CA ARG A 229 -3.20 11.82 1.50
C ARG A 229 -4.71 11.97 1.65
N SER A 230 -5.41 10.86 1.89
CA SER A 230 -6.85 10.87 2.13
C SER A 230 -7.20 11.69 3.37
N HIS A 231 -8.33 12.42 3.30
CA HIS A 231 -8.91 13.06 4.47
C HIS A 231 -9.49 12.02 5.46
N VAL A 232 -10.06 10.95 4.93
CA VAL A 232 -10.61 9.83 5.72
C VAL A 232 -9.51 8.82 5.97
N VAL A 233 -9.33 8.43 7.23
CA VAL A 233 -8.30 7.45 7.64
C VAL A 233 -8.76 6.02 7.36
N GLU A 234 -10.04 5.73 7.67
CA GLU A 234 -10.64 4.39 7.53
C GLU A 234 -11.21 4.18 6.11
N THR A 235 -10.31 4.19 5.13
CA THR A 235 -10.70 4.07 3.71
C THR A 235 -11.30 2.70 3.36
N THR A 236 -10.94 1.65 4.07
CA THR A 236 -11.50 0.30 3.92
C THR A 236 -12.99 0.29 4.26
N ALA A 237 -13.36 0.77 5.44
CA ALA A 237 -14.77 0.87 5.85
C ALA A 237 -15.57 1.79 4.90
N LEU A 238 -14.96 2.92 4.51
CA LEU A 238 -15.56 3.85 3.56
C LEU A 238 -15.84 3.18 2.21
N GLY A 239 -14.93 2.36 1.71
CA GLY A 239 -15.10 1.66 0.42
C GLY A 239 -16.25 0.66 0.45
N ALA A 240 -16.36 -0.13 1.51
CA ALA A 240 -17.50 -1.02 1.71
C ALA A 240 -18.81 -0.23 1.79
N ALA A 241 -18.83 0.88 2.54
CA ALA A 241 -20.00 1.76 2.65
C ALA A 241 -20.39 2.40 1.29
N PHE A 242 -19.41 2.79 0.48
CA PHE A 242 -19.68 3.31 -0.88
C PHE A 242 -20.36 2.27 -1.78
N LEU A 243 -19.88 1.02 -1.76
CA LEU A 243 -20.48 -0.05 -2.56
C LEU A 243 -21.88 -0.43 -2.04
N ALA A 244 -22.09 -0.44 -0.73
CA ALA A 244 -23.42 -0.65 -0.15
C ALA A 244 -24.36 0.48 -0.57
N GLY A 245 -23.93 1.74 -0.47
CA GLY A 245 -24.70 2.90 -0.92
C GLY A 245 -25.01 2.89 -2.42
N LEU A 246 -24.11 2.33 -3.24
CA LEU A 246 -24.34 2.14 -4.68
C LEU A 246 -25.46 1.11 -4.92
N LYS A 247 -25.51 0.01 -4.16
CA LYS A 247 -26.55 -1.02 -4.27
C LYS A 247 -27.92 -0.48 -3.91
N ILE A 248 -28.04 0.28 -2.83
CA ILE A 248 -29.33 0.79 -2.33
C ILE A 248 -29.72 2.15 -2.92
N GLY A 249 -28.97 2.66 -3.90
CA GLY A 249 -29.31 3.88 -4.65
C GLY A 249 -28.95 5.21 -3.99
N VAL A 250 -28.20 5.21 -2.88
CA VAL A 250 -27.63 6.44 -2.27
C VAL A 250 -26.68 7.14 -3.24
N TYR A 251 -25.92 6.35 -4.01
CA TYR A 251 -25.08 6.82 -5.10
C TYR A 251 -25.58 6.24 -6.43
N LYS A 252 -25.69 7.07 -7.44
CA LYS A 252 -26.15 6.65 -8.78
C LYS A 252 -25.03 6.02 -9.60
N SER A 253 -23.77 6.33 -9.30
CA SER A 253 -22.60 5.91 -10.08
C SER A 253 -21.30 6.00 -9.29
N LEU A 254 -20.22 5.34 -9.79
CA LEU A 254 -18.85 5.55 -9.31
C LEU A 254 -18.38 7.01 -9.47
N GLY A 255 -18.94 7.73 -10.45
CA GLY A 255 -18.69 9.16 -10.64
C GLY A 255 -19.21 9.99 -9.46
N ASP A 256 -20.39 9.68 -8.93
CA ASP A 256 -20.95 10.38 -7.76
C ASP A 256 -20.13 10.10 -6.51
N ILE A 257 -19.67 8.85 -6.33
CA ILE A 257 -18.76 8.49 -5.24
C ILE A 257 -17.44 9.28 -5.37
N THR A 258 -16.90 9.39 -6.58
CA THR A 258 -15.66 10.14 -6.83
C THR A 258 -15.76 11.62 -6.40
N LYS A 259 -16.92 12.26 -6.57
CA LYS A 259 -17.16 13.64 -6.12
C LYS A 259 -17.11 13.80 -4.59
N LYS A 260 -17.31 12.72 -3.83
CA LYS A 260 -17.24 12.73 -2.35
C LYS A 260 -15.84 12.58 -1.82
N TRP A 261 -14.89 12.09 -2.65
CA TRP A 261 -13.53 11.90 -2.21
C TRP A 261 -12.80 13.23 -2.01
N LYS A 262 -12.19 13.39 -0.85
CA LYS A 262 -11.40 14.57 -0.49
C LYS A 262 -10.02 14.13 -0.02
N TYR A 263 -9.02 14.96 -0.30
CA TYR A 263 -7.69 14.79 0.27
C TYR A 263 -7.44 15.87 1.32
N ASP A 264 -6.69 15.51 2.34
CA ASP A 264 -6.18 16.41 3.36
C ASP A 264 -4.95 17.19 2.81
N LYS A 265 -4.03 16.47 2.17
CA LYS A 265 -2.81 17.07 1.66
C LYS A 265 -2.34 16.43 0.36
N ARG A 266 -1.82 17.29 -0.53
CA ARG A 266 -1.14 16.91 -1.77
C ARG A 266 0.35 17.17 -1.63
N PHE A 267 1.16 16.18 -1.99
CA PHE A 267 2.61 16.27 -2.06
C PHE A 267 3.04 16.22 -3.54
N VAL A 268 4.04 17.03 -3.89
CA VAL A 268 4.63 17.09 -5.23
C VAL A 268 6.14 16.88 -5.12
N PRO A 269 6.80 16.26 -6.13
CA PRO A 269 8.24 16.05 -6.13
C PRO A 269 9.01 17.38 -5.97
N LYS A 270 10.03 17.37 -5.11
CA LYS A 270 10.84 18.56 -4.80
C LYS A 270 12.33 18.35 -5.04
N ILE A 271 12.84 17.13 -4.90
CA ILE A 271 14.26 16.86 -5.09
C ILE A 271 14.65 16.83 -6.57
N LYS A 272 15.86 17.29 -6.88
CA LYS A 272 16.41 17.24 -8.23
C LYS A 272 16.63 15.79 -8.66
N ASN A 273 16.47 15.50 -9.96
CA ASN A 273 16.60 14.13 -10.49
C ASN A 273 17.97 13.50 -10.17
N LYS A 274 19.06 14.27 -10.21
CA LYS A 274 20.41 13.80 -9.83
C LYS A 274 20.41 13.22 -8.41
N LYS A 275 19.84 13.94 -7.44
CA LYS A 275 19.77 13.46 -6.04
C LYS A 275 18.87 12.23 -5.90
N ARG A 276 17.74 12.19 -6.60
CA ARG A 276 16.86 11.03 -6.62
C ARG A 276 17.59 9.77 -7.12
N ILE A 277 18.32 9.89 -8.23
CA ILE A 277 19.10 8.78 -8.82
C ILE A 277 20.18 8.30 -7.84
N GLU A 278 20.88 9.22 -7.19
CA GLU A 278 21.89 8.89 -6.16
C GLU A 278 21.28 8.04 -5.03
N LEU A 279 20.16 8.49 -4.48
CA LEU A 279 19.44 7.78 -3.40
C LEU A 279 19.01 6.38 -3.85
N ILE A 280 18.44 6.23 -5.05
CA ILE A 280 18.01 4.96 -5.60
C ILE A 280 19.20 4.01 -5.85
N ARG A 281 20.34 4.53 -6.33
CA ARG A 281 21.56 3.71 -6.49
C ARG A 281 22.04 3.14 -5.18
N GLY A 282 22.06 3.95 -4.11
CA GLY A 282 22.43 3.48 -2.77
C GLY A 282 21.49 2.39 -2.25
N TRP A 283 20.17 2.59 -2.41
CA TRP A 283 19.16 1.57 -2.11
C TRP A 283 19.38 0.28 -2.89
N SER A 284 19.57 0.38 -4.21
CA SER A 284 19.79 -0.81 -5.05
C SER A 284 21.05 -1.58 -4.66
N LYS A 285 22.11 -0.89 -4.18
CA LYS A 285 23.31 -1.54 -3.62
C LYS A 285 22.98 -2.28 -2.33
N ALA A 286 22.22 -1.68 -1.42
CA ALA A 286 21.80 -2.30 -0.17
C ALA A 286 20.93 -3.55 -0.41
N ILE A 287 19.98 -3.49 -1.35
CA ILE A 287 19.16 -4.65 -1.75
C ILE A 287 20.05 -5.78 -2.29
N LYS A 288 21.01 -5.49 -3.16
CA LYS A 288 21.93 -6.52 -3.69
C LYS A 288 22.71 -7.20 -2.56
N GLN A 289 23.17 -6.45 -1.57
CA GLN A 289 23.86 -7.02 -0.40
C GLN A 289 22.92 -7.90 0.45
N THR A 290 21.64 -7.57 0.53
CA THR A 290 20.63 -8.36 1.25
C THR A 290 20.31 -9.70 0.57
N LEU A 291 20.44 -9.78 -0.75
CA LEU A 291 20.09 -10.96 -1.57
C LEU A 291 21.27 -11.94 -1.74
N ILE A 292 22.43 -11.66 -1.16
CA ILE A 292 23.59 -12.54 -1.16
C ILE A 292 23.49 -13.44 0.08
N HIS A 293 23.09 -14.70 -0.11
CA HIS A 293 23.04 -15.74 0.93
C HIS A 293 23.24 -17.15 0.36
#